data_df137090a2839d01b7697e19c449d796
#
_entry.id   df137090a2839d01b7697e19c449d796
#
_cell.length_a   1.000
_cell.length_b   1.000
_cell.length_c   1.000
_cell.angle_alpha   90.00
_cell.angle_beta   90.00
_cell.angle_gamma   90.00
#
_symmetry.space_group_name_H-M   'P 1'
#
loop_
_entity.id
_entity.type
_entity.pdbx_description
1 polymer ?
#
loop_
_entity_poly.entity_id
_entity_poly.type
_entity_poly.pdbx_seq_one_letter_code
_entity_poly.pdbx_strand_id
1 'polypeptide(L)'
;MAWAQLVRLPNVFTVLADVSAAFLLASHGTQPVSRFVTIVLAGVALYWAGMILNDVFDVERDQQYRPGRPIPAGQIAIGQARIAGWGLLLAGVGLATVAGHLPAGDAPTTWLPAAVGLLLAIVIVAYDGPLKKTPLAPVAMGGCRVLSFLLGASACFPIIAGEPLFPKYVVTIALGFGVYVMGITTMARHEDKGGPSPNLHLGLVVTALGSIMLAVAPQMSTNQAGFHVSPRDVFPFMIGMIALPVLIRGFGAVRDPSPLKIQTTIRVGILTIIPLAASFAALGAGPTWGIAIFLLAVPTIYLSLRFRVT
;
A
#
# COMPACT_ATOMS: atom_id res chain seq x y z
N MET A 1 9.29 -9.67 -20.45
CA MET A 1 9.20 -10.38 -19.15
C MET A 1 10.03 -9.67 -18.07
N ALA A 2 11.28 -9.28 -18.31
CA ALA A 2 12.17 -8.65 -17.32
C ALA A 2 11.59 -7.39 -16.63
N TRP A 3 10.99 -6.46 -17.36
CA TRP A 3 10.33 -5.28 -16.79
C TRP A 3 9.16 -5.63 -15.85
N ALA A 4 8.35 -6.65 -16.19
CA ALA A 4 7.24 -7.08 -15.32
C ALA A 4 7.74 -7.68 -13.99
N GLN A 5 8.91 -8.33 -14.00
CA GLN A 5 9.57 -8.80 -12.79
C GLN A 5 10.14 -7.63 -11.99
N LEU A 6 10.82 -6.68 -12.64
CA LEU A 6 11.42 -5.51 -12.00
C LEU A 6 10.38 -4.66 -11.26
N VAL A 7 9.23 -4.39 -11.89
CA VAL A 7 8.14 -3.63 -11.26
C VAL A 7 7.28 -4.46 -10.30
N ARG A 8 7.61 -5.74 -10.12
CA ARG A 8 6.83 -6.69 -9.30
C ARG A 8 5.35 -6.62 -9.64
N LEU A 9 5.03 -6.83 -10.92
CA LEU A 9 3.70 -6.64 -11.49
C LEU A 9 2.54 -7.22 -10.65
N PRO A 10 2.64 -8.42 -10.02
CA PRO A 10 1.56 -8.93 -9.19
C PRO A 10 1.19 -8.02 -8.01
N ASN A 11 2.16 -7.32 -7.43
CA ASN A 11 1.93 -6.53 -6.22
C ASN A 11 1.33 -5.14 -6.51
N VAL A 12 1.33 -4.66 -7.77
CA VAL A 12 0.71 -3.36 -8.14
C VAL A 12 -0.78 -3.32 -7.79
N PHE A 13 -1.46 -4.46 -7.83
CA PHE A 13 -2.89 -4.54 -7.51
C PHE A 13 -3.20 -4.21 -6.04
N THR A 14 -2.22 -4.34 -5.13
CA THR A 14 -2.39 -3.88 -3.75
C THR A 14 -2.42 -2.36 -3.66
N VAL A 15 -1.71 -1.65 -4.55
CA VAL A 15 -1.72 -0.19 -4.64
C VAL A 15 -2.95 0.29 -5.39
N LEU A 16 -3.32 -0.38 -6.48
CA LEU A 16 -4.60 -0.14 -7.14
C LEU A 16 -5.77 -0.25 -6.16
N ALA A 17 -5.74 -1.26 -5.29
CA ALA A 17 -6.79 -1.49 -4.30
C ALA A 17 -6.83 -0.37 -3.25
N ASP A 18 -5.70 -0.01 -2.61
CA ASP A 18 -5.72 0.95 -1.51
C ASP A 18 -5.95 2.40 -1.97
N VAL A 19 -5.32 2.82 -3.08
CA VAL A 19 -5.54 4.17 -3.64
C VAL A 19 -6.99 4.34 -4.12
N SER A 20 -7.51 3.32 -4.82
CA SER A 20 -8.91 3.34 -5.27
C SER A 20 -9.89 3.33 -4.10
N ALA A 21 -9.66 2.47 -3.09
CA ALA A 21 -10.53 2.39 -1.92
C ALA A 21 -10.54 3.69 -1.12
N ALA A 22 -9.39 4.36 -1.01
CA ALA A 22 -9.28 5.64 -0.33
C ALA A 22 -10.08 6.74 -1.05
N PHE A 23 -10.01 6.80 -2.38
CA PHE A 23 -10.81 7.73 -3.17
C PHE A 23 -12.30 7.41 -3.04
N LEU A 24 -12.69 6.15 -3.25
CA LEU A 24 -14.09 5.69 -3.16
C LEU A 24 -14.71 5.95 -1.78
N LEU A 25 -13.93 5.78 -0.72
CA LEU A 25 -14.35 6.08 0.64
C LEU A 25 -14.56 7.58 0.85
N ALA A 26 -13.66 8.42 0.31
CA ALA A 26 -13.68 9.86 0.53
C ALA A 26 -14.74 10.59 -0.32
N SER A 27 -15.01 10.08 -1.55
CA SER A 27 -15.96 10.69 -2.50
C SER A 27 -17.32 9.98 -2.52
N HIS A 28 -17.50 8.91 -1.76
CA HIS A 28 -18.69 8.04 -1.80
C HIS A 28 -19.01 7.52 -3.20
N GLY A 29 -17.99 7.38 -4.07
CA GLY A 29 -18.13 6.90 -5.45
C GLY A 29 -16.89 7.15 -6.29
N THR A 30 -17.06 7.20 -7.63
CA THR A 30 -15.96 7.46 -8.57
C THR A 30 -15.93 8.89 -9.12
N GLN A 31 -16.85 9.73 -8.67
CA GLN A 31 -16.92 11.10 -9.19
C GLN A 31 -15.99 12.03 -8.40
N PRO A 32 -15.27 12.91 -9.09
CA PRO A 32 -15.16 13.01 -10.56
C PRO A 32 -14.19 11.94 -11.11
N VAL A 33 -14.63 11.21 -12.14
CA VAL A 33 -13.88 10.09 -12.74
C VAL A 33 -12.49 10.51 -13.21
N SER A 34 -12.35 11.73 -13.72
CA SER A 34 -11.05 12.27 -14.16
C SER A 34 -10.04 12.32 -13.02
N ARG A 35 -10.40 12.82 -11.84
CA ARG A 35 -9.55 12.84 -10.65
C ARG A 35 -9.26 11.42 -10.15
N PHE A 36 -10.29 10.56 -10.12
CA PHE A 36 -10.15 9.17 -9.72
C PHE A 36 -9.10 8.42 -10.54
N VAL A 37 -9.24 8.43 -11.86
CA VAL A 37 -8.31 7.75 -12.77
C VAL A 37 -6.90 8.32 -12.64
N THR A 38 -6.78 9.64 -12.61
CA THR A 38 -5.47 10.31 -12.57
C THR A 38 -4.73 10.04 -11.25
N ILE A 39 -5.43 10.03 -10.09
CA ILE A 39 -4.79 9.75 -8.80
C ILE A 39 -4.39 8.28 -8.67
N VAL A 40 -5.15 7.36 -9.24
CA VAL A 40 -4.81 5.93 -9.29
C VAL A 40 -3.57 5.71 -10.15
N LEU A 41 -3.48 6.37 -11.32
CA LEU A 41 -2.28 6.33 -12.17
C LEU A 41 -1.06 6.93 -11.46
N ALA A 42 -1.23 8.01 -10.68
CA ALA A 42 -0.17 8.58 -9.85
C ALA A 42 0.36 7.56 -8.83
N GLY A 43 -0.54 6.87 -8.13
CA GLY A 43 -0.19 5.82 -7.17
C GLY A 43 0.59 4.66 -7.81
N VAL A 44 0.16 4.20 -8.99
CA VAL A 44 0.84 3.15 -9.76
C VAL A 44 2.23 3.60 -10.21
N ALA A 45 2.36 4.83 -10.73
CA ALA A 45 3.65 5.37 -11.17
C ALA A 45 4.65 5.47 -10.01
N LEU A 46 4.22 5.99 -8.85
CA LEU A 46 5.04 6.07 -7.64
C LEU A 46 5.44 4.69 -7.10
N TYR A 47 4.52 3.73 -7.14
CA TYR A 47 4.82 2.34 -6.74
C TYR A 47 5.88 1.71 -7.67
N TRP A 48 5.71 1.80 -8.99
CA TRP A 48 6.68 1.25 -9.93
C TRP A 48 8.03 1.96 -9.83
N ALA A 49 8.03 3.28 -9.62
CA ALA A 49 9.25 4.03 -9.34
C ALA A 49 10.01 3.44 -8.14
N GLY A 50 9.31 3.22 -7.02
CA GLY A 50 9.90 2.61 -5.83
C GLY A 50 10.45 1.21 -6.10
N MET A 51 9.72 0.33 -6.81
CA MET A 51 10.22 -1.01 -7.12
C MET A 51 11.49 -0.98 -7.98
N ILE A 52 11.53 -0.12 -9.00
CA ILE A 52 12.69 0.03 -9.89
C ILE A 52 13.88 0.62 -9.13
N LEU A 53 13.67 1.73 -8.40
CA LEU A 53 14.72 2.39 -7.63
C LEU A 53 15.27 1.48 -6.52
N ASN A 54 14.42 0.66 -5.90
CA ASN A 54 14.84 -0.35 -4.94
C ASN A 54 15.90 -1.30 -5.52
N ASP A 55 15.65 -1.85 -6.72
CA ASP A 55 16.59 -2.75 -7.38
C ASP A 55 17.82 -2.01 -7.95
N VAL A 56 17.69 -0.72 -8.31
CA VAL A 56 18.84 0.13 -8.71
C VAL A 56 19.77 0.40 -7.52
N PHE A 57 19.23 0.72 -6.34
CA PHE A 57 20.03 0.96 -5.13
C PHE A 57 20.66 -0.31 -4.57
N ASP A 58 20.02 -1.47 -4.80
CA ASP A 58 20.51 -2.77 -4.30
C ASP A 58 21.41 -3.51 -5.30
N VAL A 59 21.76 -2.96 -6.47
CA VAL A 59 22.43 -3.68 -7.57
C VAL A 59 23.68 -4.42 -7.12
N GLU A 60 24.58 -3.80 -6.35
CA GLU A 60 25.82 -4.41 -5.87
C GLU A 60 25.55 -5.62 -4.95
N ARG A 61 24.58 -5.48 -4.06
CA ARG A 61 24.15 -6.57 -3.18
C ARG A 61 23.49 -7.70 -3.97
N ASP A 62 22.62 -7.36 -4.92
CA ASP A 62 21.88 -8.33 -5.72
C ASP A 62 22.80 -9.10 -6.68
N GLN A 63 23.91 -8.52 -7.15
CA GLN A 63 24.95 -9.24 -7.90
C GLN A 63 25.55 -10.39 -7.07
N GLN A 64 25.69 -10.21 -5.77
CA GLN A 64 26.28 -11.22 -4.88
C GLN A 64 25.27 -12.29 -4.44
N TYR A 65 24.05 -11.86 -4.07
CA TYR A 65 23.08 -12.73 -3.39
C TYR A 65 21.89 -13.16 -4.25
N ARG A 66 21.59 -12.42 -5.33
CA ARG A 66 20.43 -12.64 -6.21
C ARG A 66 20.76 -12.37 -7.67
N PRO A 67 21.77 -13.06 -8.25
CA PRO A 67 22.26 -12.78 -9.60
C PRO A 67 21.22 -13.02 -10.71
N GLY A 68 20.13 -13.75 -10.42
CA GLY A 68 19.03 -13.97 -11.37
C GLY A 68 18.04 -12.81 -11.50
N ARG A 69 18.17 -11.72 -10.73
CA ARG A 69 17.33 -10.53 -10.88
C ARG A 69 17.60 -9.82 -12.21
N PRO A 70 16.61 -9.12 -12.80
CA PRO A 70 16.72 -8.54 -14.14
C PRO A 70 17.93 -7.62 -14.36
N ILE A 71 18.31 -6.76 -13.41
CA ILE A 71 19.45 -5.85 -13.54
C ILE A 71 20.78 -6.61 -13.38
N PRO A 72 21.01 -7.39 -12.30
CA PRO A 72 22.23 -8.19 -12.17
C PRO A 72 22.45 -9.19 -13.31
N ALA A 73 21.37 -9.79 -13.83
CA ALA A 73 21.42 -10.73 -14.95
C ALA A 73 21.66 -10.06 -16.32
N GLY A 74 21.82 -8.74 -16.37
CA GLY A 74 22.06 -8.00 -17.62
C GLY A 74 20.85 -7.90 -18.56
N GLN A 75 19.65 -8.33 -18.11
CA GLN A 75 18.42 -8.26 -18.92
C GLN A 75 17.90 -6.82 -19.09
N ILE A 76 18.22 -5.94 -18.13
CA ILE A 76 17.91 -4.51 -18.15
C ILE A 76 19.17 -3.76 -17.75
N ALA A 77 19.59 -2.80 -18.58
CA ALA A 77 20.73 -1.94 -18.26
C ALA A 77 20.39 -1.03 -17.06
N ILE A 78 21.32 -0.92 -16.10
CA ILE A 78 21.13 -0.10 -14.89
C ILE A 78 20.80 1.37 -15.22
N GLY A 79 21.38 1.92 -16.31
CA GLY A 79 21.08 3.28 -16.77
C GLY A 79 19.63 3.42 -17.21
N GLN A 80 19.07 2.43 -17.92
CA GLN A 80 17.67 2.43 -18.34
C GLN A 80 16.74 2.31 -17.12
N ALA A 81 17.06 1.42 -16.18
CA ALA A 81 16.29 1.28 -14.94
C ALA A 81 16.31 2.58 -14.12
N ARG A 82 17.47 3.25 -14.02
CA ARG A 82 17.60 4.52 -13.31
C ARG A 82 16.74 5.61 -13.94
N ILE A 83 16.81 5.79 -15.25
CA ILE A 83 15.99 6.77 -15.99
C ILE A 83 14.50 6.45 -15.82
N ALA A 84 14.09 5.20 -15.96
CA ALA A 84 12.69 4.79 -15.78
C ALA A 84 12.21 5.03 -14.34
N GLY A 85 13.00 4.67 -13.32
CA GLY A 85 12.63 4.86 -11.91
C GLY A 85 12.43 6.33 -11.56
N TRP A 86 13.38 7.19 -11.88
CA TRP A 86 13.27 8.64 -11.62
C TRP A 86 12.19 9.29 -12.50
N GLY A 87 12.06 8.89 -13.77
CA GLY A 87 11.01 9.38 -14.66
C GLY A 87 9.61 9.06 -14.15
N LEU A 88 9.38 7.81 -13.68
CA LEU A 88 8.10 7.42 -13.07
C LEU A 88 7.84 8.14 -11.75
N LEU A 89 8.87 8.41 -10.94
CA LEU A 89 8.73 9.16 -9.70
C LEU A 89 8.23 10.59 -9.98
N LEU A 90 8.86 11.28 -10.92
CA LEU A 90 8.45 12.62 -11.36
C LEU A 90 7.07 12.61 -12.01
N ALA A 91 6.79 11.62 -12.87
CA ALA A 91 5.48 11.46 -13.50
C ALA A 91 4.39 11.22 -12.47
N GLY A 92 4.65 10.41 -11.43
CA GLY A 92 3.69 10.16 -10.35
C GLY A 92 3.34 11.42 -9.56
N VAL A 93 4.35 12.24 -9.21
CA VAL A 93 4.12 13.55 -8.56
C VAL A 93 3.38 14.50 -9.51
N GLY A 94 3.74 14.54 -10.78
CA GLY A 94 3.05 15.33 -11.80
C GLY A 94 1.59 14.93 -11.97
N LEU A 95 1.29 13.64 -12.06
CA LEU A 95 -0.08 13.13 -12.13
C LEU A 95 -0.88 13.46 -10.85
N ALA A 96 -0.27 13.35 -9.67
CA ALA A 96 -0.91 13.75 -8.42
C ALA A 96 -1.26 15.26 -8.44
N THR A 97 -0.34 16.10 -8.94
CA THR A 97 -0.59 17.53 -9.11
C THR A 97 -1.75 17.79 -10.07
N VAL A 98 -1.75 17.13 -11.23
CA VAL A 98 -2.82 17.25 -12.23
C VAL A 98 -4.16 16.81 -11.63
N ALA A 99 -4.20 15.69 -10.88
CA ALA A 99 -5.44 15.19 -10.27
C ALA A 99 -6.14 16.23 -9.38
N GLY A 100 -5.39 17.03 -8.63
CA GLY A 100 -5.95 18.08 -7.78
C GLY A 100 -6.52 19.28 -8.54
N HIS A 101 -6.14 19.46 -9.82
CA HIS A 101 -6.54 20.61 -10.65
C HIS A 101 -7.53 20.25 -11.77
N LEU A 102 -7.81 18.96 -11.96
CA LEU A 102 -8.81 18.54 -12.93
C LEU A 102 -10.21 19.02 -12.53
N PRO A 103 -11.06 19.41 -13.52
CA PRO A 103 -12.44 19.83 -13.25
C PRO A 103 -13.21 18.77 -12.45
N ALA A 104 -13.98 19.21 -11.46
CA ALA A 104 -14.70 18.36 -10.53
C ALA A 104 -16.08 18.94 -10.17
N GLY A 105 -16.83 19.44 -11.15
CA GLY A 105 -18.04 20.21 -10.91
C GLY A 105 -17.72 21.46 -10.09
N ASP A 106 -18.44 21.66 -8.98
CA ASP A 106 -18.23 22.80 -8.08
C ASP A 106 -17.09 22.57 -7.05
N ALA A 107 -16.45 21.41 -7.06
CA ALA A 107 -15.36 21.12 -6.11
C ALA A 107 -14.12 21.96 -6.47
N PRO A 108 -13.53 22.65 -5.49
CA PRO A 108 -12.36 23.50 -5.71
C PRO A 108 -11.14 22.70 -6.12
N THR A 109 -10.20 23.37 -6.79
CA THR A 109 -8.87 22.82 -7.03
C THR A 109 -8.11 22.72 -5.70
N THR A 110 -7.22 21.73 -5.60
CA THR A 110 -6.44 21.48 -4.38
C THR A 110 -5.02 21.06 -4.69
N TRP A 111 -4.06 21.60 -3.93
CA TRP A 111 -2.66 21.19 -3.96
C TRP A 111 -2.36 19.97 -3.08
N LEU A 112 -3.36 19.45 -2.38
CA LEU A 112 -3.18 18.35 -1.43
C LEU A 112 -2.63 17.07 -2.08
N PRO A 113 -3.09 16.62 -3.27
CA PRO A 113 -2.50 15.47 -3.93
C PRO A 113 -1.03 15.68 -4.32
N ALA A 114 -0.66 16.88 -4.75
CA ALA A 114 0.74 17.23 -5.05
C ALA A 114 1.63 17.11 -3.80
N ALA A 115 1.18 17.67 -2.68
CA ALA A 115 1.91 17.62 -1.41
C ALA A 115 2.09 16.19 -0.90
N VAL A 116 1.00 15.38 -0.91
CA VAL A 116 1.05 13.97 -0.50
C VAL A 116 1.90 13.13 -1.45
N GLY A 117 1.76 13.34 -2.76
CA GLY A 117 2.56 12.66 -3.78
C GLY A 117 4.05 12.95 -3.66
N LEU A 118 4.42 14.21 -3.41
CA LEU A 118 5.81 14.62 -3.17
C LEU A 118 6.36 13.99 -1.88
N LEU A 119 5.59 14.02 -0.79
CA LEU A 119 6.00 13.40 0.46
C LEU A 119 6.18 11.89 0.31
N LEU A 120 5.28 11.22 -0.42
CA LEU A 120 5.40 9.80 -0.74
C LEU A 120 6.68 9.52 -1.56
N ALA A 121 6.99 10.34 -2.57
CA ALA A 121 8.21 10.22 -3.36
C ALA A 121 9.46 10.36 -2.49
N ILE A 122 9.49 11.33 -1.57
CA ILE A 122 10.58 11.51 -0.61
C ILE A 122 10.76 10.28 0.29
N VAL A 123 9.66 9.74 0.83
CA VAL A 123 9.71 8.56 1.72
C VAL A 123 10.13 7.30 0.95
N ILE A 124 9.71 7.13 -0.32
CA ILE A 124 10.18 6.04 -1.20
C ILE A 124 11.70 6.10 -1.35
N VAL A 125 12.25 7.26 -1.74
CA VAL A 125 13.71 7.43 -1.92
C VAL A 125 14.45 7.24 -0.59
N ALA A 126 13.92 7.76 0.50
CA ALA A 126 14.50 7.58 1.83
C ALA A 126 14.51 6.11 2.27
N TYR A 127 13.43 5.38 1.99
CA TYR A 127 13.35 3.94 2.28
C TYR A 127 14.36 3.15 1.45
N ASP A 128 14.40 3.34 0.13
CA ASP A 128 15.25 2.56 -0.78
C ASP A 128 16.75 2.87 -0.57
N GLY A 129 17.06 4.10 -0.18
CA GLY A 129 18.42 4.56 0.08
C GLY A 129 18.86 4.37 1.55
N PRO A 130 18.84 5.45 2.37
CA PRO A 130 19.47 5.43 3.69
C PRO A 130 18.75 4.59 4.74
N LEU A 131 17.42 4.48 4.71
CA LEU A 131 16.65 3.87 5.79
C LEU A 131 16.57 2.34 5.71
N LYS A 132 16.73 1.75 4.53
CA LYS A 132 16.55 0.31 4.30
C LYS A 132 17.39 -0.58 5.20
N LYS A 133 18.62 -0.17 5.48
CA LYS A 133 19.57 -0.92 6.33
C LYS A 133 19.43 -0.62 7.82
N THR A 134 18.54 0.29 8.21
CA THR A 134 18.34 0.72 9.59
C THR A 134 17.16 0.01 10.26
N PRO A 135 17.03 0.10 11.59
CA PRO A 135 15.83 -0.35 12.31
C PRO A 135 14.54 0.37 11.86
N LEU A 136 14.66 1.55 11.24
CA LEU A 136 13.53 2.36 10.77
C LEU A 136 12.91 1.88 9.45
N ALA A 137 13.51 0.89 8.76
CA ALA A 137 12.99 0.38 7.49
C ALA A 137 11.50 -0.04 7.55
N PRO A 138 11.02 -0.78 8.58
CA PRO A 138 9.59 -1.11 8.66
C PRO A 138 8.69 0.12 8.84
N VAL A 139 9.17 1.13 9.59
CA VAL A 139 8.43 2.40 9.78
C VAL A 139 8.31 3.16 8.47
N ALA A 140 9.40 3.27 7.71
CA ALA A 140 9.40 3.93 6.41
C ALA A 140 8.49 3.21 5.40
N MET A 141 8.50 1.86 5.37
CA MET A 141 7.59 1.06 4.52
C MET A 141 6.13 1.26 4.94
N GLY A 142 5.84 1.27 6.24
CA GLY A 142 4.52 1.62 6.76
C GLY A 142 4.12 3.05 6.37
N GLY A 143 5.05 4.01 6.46
CA GLY A 143 4.86 5.40 6.01
C GLY A 143 4.52 5.51 4.52
N CYS A 144 5.20 4.75 3.65
CA CYS A 144 4.81 4.66 2.24
C CYS A 144 3.36 4.21 2.08
N ARG A 145 2.90 3.25 2.89
CA ARG A 145 1.51 2.77 2.82
C ARG A 145 0.51 3.80 3.36
N VAL A 146 0.84 4.49 4.45
CA VAL A 146 0.04 5.63 4.95
C VAL A 146 -0.16 6.67 3.84
N LEU A 147 0.93 7.08 3.21
CA LEU A 147 0.90 8.11 2.19
C LEU A 147 0.23 7.64 0.89
N SER A 148 0.34 6.36 0.53
CA SER A 148 -0.37 5.76 -0.60
C SER A 148 -1.90 5.86 -0.42
N PHE A 149 -2.40 5.49 0.76
CA PHE A 149 -3.82 5.62 1.07
C PHE A 149 -4.27 7.09 1.10
N LEU A 150 -3.51 7.98 1.77
CA LEU A 150 -3.81 9.40 1.82
C LEU A 150 -3.75 10.04 0.42
N LEU A 151 -2.87 9.58 -0.47
CA LEU A 151 -2.82 10.03 -1.86
C LEU A 151 -4.15 9.77 -2.56
N GLY A 152 -4.71 8.57 -2.42
CA GLY A 152 -6.02 8.24 -2.99
C GLY A 152 -7.14 9.17 -2.50
N ALA A 153 -7.18 9.45 -1.21
CA ALA A 153 -8.19 10.33 -0.61
C ALA A 153 -7.96 11.82 -0.90
N SER A 154 -6.72 12.25 -1.15
CA SER A 154 -6.33 13.67 -1.20
C SER A 154 -7.03 14.49 -2.27
N ALA A 155 -7.40 13.86 -3.40
CA ALA A 155 -8.10 14.55 -4.50
C ALA A 155 -9.56 14.93 -4.16
N CYS A 156 -10.08 14.45 -3.01
CA CYS A 156 -11.45 14.71 -2.56
C CYS A 156 -11.55 15.86 -1.53
N PHE A 157 -10.40 16.31 -0.98
CA PHE A 157 -10.39 17.30 0.11
C PHE A 157 -9.70 18.59 -0.32
N PRO A 158 -10.36 19.76 -0.19
CA PRO A 158 -9.73 21.06 -0.36
C PRO A 158 -8.84 21.39 0.87
N ILE A 159 -7.86 22.27 0.66
CA ILE A 159 -7.11 22.86 1.79
C ILE A 159 -7.88 24.08 2.26
N ILE A 160 -8.39 24.02 3.49
CA ILE A 160 -9.13 25.12 4.13
C ILE A 160 -8.33 25.58 5.35
N ALA A 161 -8.07 26.89 5.45
CA ALA A 161 -7.32 27.45 6.57
C ALA A 161 -8.04 27.20 7.89
N GLY A 162 -7.31 26.68 8.87
CA GLY A 162 -7.85 26.34 10.20
C GLY A 162 -8.55 24.98 10.30
N GLU A 163 -8.73 24.27 9.19
CA GLU A 163 -9.32 22.94 9.15
C GLU A 163 -8.25 21.86 8.98
N PRO A 164 -8.45 20.64 9.51
CA PRO A 164 -7.54 19.53 9.28
C PRO A 164 -7.56 19.12 7.79
N LEU A 165 -6.38 18.79 7.23
CA LEU A 165 -6.22 18.38 5.82
C LEU A 165 -7.02 17.12 5.47
N PHE A 166 -7.25 16.24 6.43
CA PHE A 166 -8.05 15.03 6.28
C PHE A 166 -8.94 14.80 7.50
N PRO A 167 -10.14 14.26 7.33
CA PRO A 167 -10.98 13.80 8.44
C PRO A 167 -10.24 12.77 9.31
N LYS A 168 -10.50 12.78 10.62
CA LYS A 168 -9.84 11.88 11.57
C LYS A 168 -9.93 10.40 11.19
N TYR A 169 -11.09 9.94 10.72
CA TYR A 169 -11.27 8.55 10.31
C TYR A 169 -10.38 8.17 9.13
N VAL A 170 -10.19 9.05 8.14
CA VAL A 170 -9.32 8.81 6.98
C VAL A 170 -7.86 8.66 7.43
N VAL A 171 -7.39 9.56 8.30
CA VAL A 171 -6.04 9.49 8.87
C VAL A 171 -5.85 8.19 9.67
N THR A 172 -6.84 7.82 10.48
CA THR A 172 -6.75 6.59 11.29
C THR A 172 -6.75 5.32 10.42
N ILE A 173 -7.51 5.29 9.32
CA ILE A 173 -7.47 4.19 8.35
C ILE A 173 -6.08 4.13 7.70
N ALA A 174 -5.55 5.26 7.23
CA ALA A 174 -4.23 5.33 6.62
C ALA A 174 -3.15 4.81 7.59
N LEU A 175 -3.17 5.28 8.84
CA LEU A 175 -2.28 4.80 9.90
C LEU A 175 -2.47 3.30 10.17
N GLY A 176 -3.70 2.80 10.18
CA GLY A 176 -4.01 1.37 10.33
C GLY A 176 -3.35 0.52 9.24
N PHE A 177 -3.44 0.93 7.96
CA PHE A 177 -2.72 0.27 6.86
C PHE A 177 -1.21 0.37 7.03
N GLY A 178 -0.69 1.53 7.44
CA GLY A 178 0.74 1.71 7.69
C GLY A 178 1.26 0.82 8.80
N VAL A 179 0.57 0.76 9.94
CA VAL A 179 0.93 -0.10 11.09
C VAL A 179 0.82 -1.58 10.72
N TYR A 180 -0.22 -1.97 9.98
CA TYR A 180 -0.37 -3.34 9.46
C TYR A 180 0.84 -3.74 8.61
N VAL A 181 1.22 -2.92 7.61
CA VAL A 181 2.36 -3.19 6.73
C VAL A 181 3.70 -3.11 7.47
N MET A 182 3.85 -2.22 8.44
CA MET A 182 5.02 -2.17 9.33
C MET A 182 5.21 -3.49 10.07
N GLY A 183 4.14 -4.11 10.57
CA GLY A 183 4.18 -5.42 11.21
C GLY A 183 4.64 -6.52 10.26
N ILE A 184 4.05 -6.61 9.06
CA ILE A 184 4.46 -7.58 8.02
C ILE A 184 5.93 -7.38 7.63
N THR A 185 6.37 -6.13 7.44
CA THR A 185 7.77 -5.81 7.09
C THR A 185 8.74 -6.16 8.21
N THR A 186 8.32 -6.01 9.47
CA THR A 186 9.12 -6.40 10.64
C THR A 186 9.35 -7.91 10.66
N MET A 187 8.32 -8.73 10.37
CA MET A 187 8.46 -10.18 10.23
C MET A 187 9.38 -10.56 9.06
N ALA A 188 9.27 -9.83 7.93
CA ALA A 188 10.06 -10.11 6.72
C ALA A 188 11.57 -9.94 6.92
N ARG A 189 12.03 -9.16 7.90
CA ARG A 189 13.47 -9.04 8.22
C ARG A 189 14.12 -10.34 8.69
N HIS A 190 13.32 -11.34 9.02
CA HIS A 190 13.80 -12.66 9.51
C HIS A 190 13.48 -13.81 8.54
N GLU A 191 12.97 -13.48 7.36
CA GLU A 191 12.48 -14.43 6.36
C GLU A 191 13.55 -15.44 5.91
N ASP A 192 14.76 -14.97 5.62
CA ASP A 192 15.84 -15.80 5.05
C ASP A 192 16.53 -16.69 6.11
N LYS A 193 16.56 -16.24 7.35
CA LYS A 193 17.33 -16.90 8.41
C LYS A 193 16.55 -18.01 9.13
N GLY A 194 15.23 -17.82 9.25
CA GLY A 194 14.41 -18.66 10.12
C GLY A 194 14.86 -18.61 11.60
N GLY A 195 14.27 -19.43 12.44
CA GLY A 195 14.58 -19.51 13.86
C GLY A 195 13.85 -18.47 14.72
N PRO A 196 13.85 -18.64 16.04
CA PRO A 196 13.19 -17.72 16.98
C PRO A 196 13.76 -16.31 16.89
N SER A 197 12.87 -15.31 16.83
CA SER A 197 13.28 -13.91 16.78
C SER A 197 12.25 -13.00 17.45
N PRO A 198 12.70 -12.02 18.25
CA PRO A 198 11.82 -10.99 18.78
C PRO A 198 11.05 -10.24 17.68
N ASN A 199 11.63 -10.11 16.48
CA ASN A 199 10.99 -9.45 15.34
C ASN A 199 9.73 -10.17 14.86
N LEU A 200 9.63 -11.50 14.99
CA LEU A 200 8.45 -12.27 14.62
C LEU A 200 7.29 -11.95 15.56
N HIS A 201 7.55 -11.94 16.88
CA HIS A 201 6.56 -11.58 17.89
C HIS A 201 6.11 -10.13 17.73
N LEU A 202 7.07 -9.19 17.65
CA LEU A 202 6.80 -7.79 17.47
C LEU A 202 5.99 -7.54 16.20
N GLY A 203 6.40 -8.13 15.08
CA GLY A 203 5.71 -8.00 13.81
C GLY A 203 4.27 -8.51 13.86
N LEU A 204 4.02 -9.65 14.54
CA LEU A 204 2.67 -10.18 14.72
C LEU A 204 1.80 -9.25 15.55
N VAL A 205 2.32 -8.75 16.69
CA VAL A 205 1.60 -7.80 17.55
C VAL A 205 1.27 -6.51 16.81
N VAL A 206 2.24 -5.96 16.07
CA VAL A 206 2.06 -4.73 15.28
C VAL A 206 1.04 -4.95 14.15
N THR A 207 1.06 -6.12 13.48
CA THR A 207 0.05 -6.46 12.46
C THR A 207 -1.34 -6.55 13.06
N ALA A 208 -1.49 -7.16 14.25
CA ALA A 208 -2.76 -7.21 14.97
C ALA A 208 -3.25 -5.81 15.37
N LEU A 209 -2.35 -4.96 15.88
CA LEU A 209 -2.68 -3.58 16.22
C LEU A 209 -3.17 -2.80 14.99
N GLY A 210 -2.48 -2.90 13.85
CA GLY A 210 -2.93 -2.29 12.60
C GLY A 210 -4.32 -2.78 12.18
N SER A 211 -4.59 -4.08 12.32
CA SER A 211 -5.91 -4.65 12.02
C SER A 211 -7.01 -4.09 12.95
N ILE A 212 -6.73 -3.93 14.24
CA ILE A 212 -7.65 -3.31 15.20
C ILE A 212 -7.89 -1.83 14.84
N MET A 213 -6.83 -1.08 14.50
CA MET A 213 -6.98 0.31 14.07
C MET A 213 -7.89 0.41 12.84
N LEU A 214 -7.72 -0.47 11.84
CA LEU A 214 -8.58 -0.52 10.66
C LEU A 214 -10.04 -0.84 11.03
N ALA A 215 -10.27 -1.75 11.98
CA ALA A 215 -11.61 -2.14 12.41
C ALA A 215 -12.38 -1.00 13.10
N VAL A 216 -11.70 -0.17 13.90
CA VAL A 216 -12.35 0.87 14.70
C VAL A 216 -12.34 2.26 14.03
N ALA A 217 -11.47 2.47 13.05
CA ALA A 217 -11.28 3.78 12.42
C ALA A 217 -12.57 4.43 11.87
N PRO A 218 -13.50 3.71 11.19
CA PRO A 218 -14.73 4.32 10.69
C PRO A 218 -15.66 4.88 11.77
N GLN A 219 -15.54 4.40 13.01
CA GLN A 219 -16.33 4.90 14.15
C GLN A 219 -15.94 6.34 14.51
N MET A 220 -14.76 6.81 14.09
CA MET A 220 -14.29 8.19 14.32
C MET A 220 -14.89 9.19 13.33
N SER A 221 -15.69 8.74 12.36
CA SER A 221 -16.42 9.64 11.46
C SER A 221 -17.55 10.33 12.25
N THR A 222 -17.62 11.65 12.09
CA THR A 222 -18.71 12.46 12.65
C THR A 222 -20.01 12.33 11.86
N ASN A 223 -19.91 11.98 10.58
CA ASN A 223 -21.05 11.69 9.70
C ASN A 223 -20.94 10.26 9.18
N GLN A 224 -21.79 9.38 9.68
CA GLN A 224 -21.85 7.97 9.28
C GLN A 224 -23.02 7.67 8.33
N ALA A 225 -23.86 8.67 8.01
CA ALA A 225 -25.04 8.48 7.18
C ALA A 225 -24.70 8.07 5.72
N GLY A 226 -23.50 8.42 5.24
CA GLY A 226 -23.00 8.02 3.92
C GLY A 226 -22.37 6.63 3.87
N PHE A 227 -22.26 5.91 4.98
CA PHE A 227 -21.68 4.59 5.01
C PHE A 227 -22.72 3.50 4.69
N HIS A 228 -22.34 2.56 3.82
CA HIS A 228 -23.19 1.44 3.41
C HIS A 228 -23.13 0.23 4.36
N VAL A 229 -22.21 0.23 5.33
CA VAL A 229 -22.00 -0.84 6.30
C VAL A 229 -21.95 -0.20 7.70
N SER A 230 -22.59 -0.84 8.70
CA SER A 230 -22.54 -0.35 10.08
C SER A 230 -21.10 -0.30 10.61
N PRO A 231 -20.57 0.90 10.95
CA PRO A 231 -19.20 1.05 11.43
C PRO A 231 -18.94 0.44 12.79
N ARG A 232 -20.01 0.24 13.60
CA ARG A 232 -19.90 -0.24 14.98
C ARG A 232 -20.04 -1.75 15.11
N ASP A 233 -20.92 -2.34 14.32
CA ASP A 233 -21.29 -3.75 14.48
C ASP A 233 -20.67 -4.64 13.39
N VAL A 234 -21.03 -4.38 12.14
CA VAL A 234 -20.66 -5.26 11.01
C VAL A 234 -19.22 -5.06 10.57
N PHE A 235 -18.78 -3.80 10.46
CA PHE A 235 -17.47 -3.47 9.90
C PHE A 235 -16.29 -4.03 10.71
N PRO A 236 -16.23 -3.91 12.06
CA PRO A 236 -15.15 -4.50 12.85
C PRO A 236 -15.10 -6.02 12.74
N PHE A 237 -16.25 -6.68 12.69
CA PHE A 237 -16.32 -8.12 12.49
C PHE A 237 -15.77 -8.53 11.11
N MET A 238 -16.13 -7.79 10.06
CA MET A 238 -15.63 -8.02 8.69
C MET A 238 -14.10 -7.87 8.62
N ILE A 239 -13.52 -6.81 9.19
CA ILE A 239 -12.07 -6.63 9.25
C ILE A 239 -11.41 -7.78 10.06
N GLY A 240 -12.00 -8.16 11.20
CA GLY A 240 -11.53 -9.28 12.01
C GLY A 240 -11.45 -10.59 11.21
N MET A 241 -12.50 -10.92 10.47
CA MET A 241 -12.55 -12.12 9.62
C MET A 241 -11.50 -12.09 8.51
N ILE A 242 -11.26 -10.93 7.91
CA ILE A 242 -10.26 -10.76 6.85
C ILE A 242 -8.83 -10.86 7.41
N ALA A 243 -8.57 -10.31 8.59
CA ALA A 243 -7.25 -10.34 9.22
C ALA A 243 -6.91 -11.70 9.87
N LEU A 244 -7.91 -12.47 10.27
CA LEU A 244 -7.76 -13.72 11.01
C LEU A 244 -6.79 -14.73 10.35
N PRO A 245 -6.87 -15.00 9.03
CA PRO A 245 -5.93 -15.92 8.38
C PRO A 245 -4.45 -15.51 8.49
N VAL A 246 -4.18 -14.19 8.47
CA VAL A 246 -2.82 -13.67 8.64
C VAL A 246 -2.35 -13.86 10.08
N LEU A 247 -3.21 -13.56 11.05
CA LEU A 247 -2.90 -13.69 12.47
C LEU A 247 -2.65 -15.15 12.87
N ILE A 248 -3.49 -16.08 12.37
CA ILE A 248 -3.31 -17.53 12.61
C ILE A 248 -1.97 -18.01 12.04
N ARG A 249 -1.66 -17.63 10.79
CA ARG A 249 -0.37 -18.00 10.17
C ARG A 249 0.81 -17.35 10.87
N GLY A 250 0.68 -16.09 11.26
CA GLY A 250 1.70 -15.38 12.02
C GLY A 250 1.98 -16.06 13.37
N PHE A 251 0.93 -16.47 14.08
CA PHE A 251 1.07 -17.23 15.31
C PHE A 251 1.76 -18.58 15.08
N GLY A 252 1.40 -19.31 14.01
CA GLY A 252 2.07 -20.53 13.59
C GLY A 252 3.56 -20.33 13.27
N ALA A 253 3.92 -19.22 12.60
CA ALA A 253 5.30 -18.86 12.30
C ALA A 253 6.10 -18.45 13.55
N VAL A 254 5.44 -17.88 14.56
CA VAL A 254 6.07 -17.57 15.86
C VAL A 254 6.35 -18.86 16.66
N ARG A 255 5.43 -19.84 16.64
CA ARG A 255 5.59 -21.11 17.38
C ARG A 255 6.61 -22.04 16.75
N ASP A 256 6.66 -22.08 15.43
CA ASP A 256 7.57 -22.92 14.66
C ASP A 256 8.15 -22.07 13.50
N PRO A 257 9.25 -21.31 13.76
CA PRO A 257 9.78 -20.31 12.87
C PRO A 257 10.63 -20.89 11.74
N SER A 258 10.01 -21.65 10.85
CA SER A 258 10.65 -22.10 9.61
C SER A 258 10.57 -21.01 8.53
N PRO A 259 11.57 -20.88 7.63
CA PRO A 259 11.55 -19.92 6.53
C PRO A 259 10.26 -19.98 5.71
N LEU A 260 9.77 -21.18 5.40
CA LEU A 260 8.56 -21.40 4.62
C LEU A 260 7.31 -20.81 5.31
N LYS A 261 7.17 -21.00 6.64
CA LYS A 261 6.03 -20.45 7.40
C LYS A 261 6.08 -18.94 7.46
N ILE A 262 7.27 -18.37 7.67
CA ILE A 262 7.47 -16.91 7.67
C ILE A 262 7.12 -16.33 6.30
N GLN A 263 7.67 -16.88 5.21
CA GLN A 263 7.40 -16.46 3.83
C GLN A 263 5.91 -16.55 3.49
N THR A 264 5.27 -17.65 3.86
CA THR A 264 3.83 -17.83 3.63
C THR A 264 3.00 -16.80 4.38
N THR A 265 3.37 -16.48 5.63
CA THR A 265 2.69 -15.46 6.44
C THR A 265 2.83 -14.07 5.79
N ILE A 266 4.03 -13.70 5.37
CA ILE A 266 4.29 -12.42 4.68
C ILE A 266 3.48 -12.32 3.39
N ARG A 267 3.52 -13.38 2.57
CA ARG A 267 2.77 -13.42 1.30
C ARG A 267 1.26 -13.25 1.52
N VAL A 268 0.69 -13.99 2.47
CA VAL A 268 -0.73 -13.86 2.81
C VAL A 268 -1.01 -12.47 3.37
N GLY A 269 -0.14 -11.91 4.23
CA GLY A 269 -0.27 -10.55 4.76
C GLY A 269 -0.31 -9.49 3.67
N ILE A 270 0.53 -9.58 2.65
CA ILE A 270 0.52 -8.65 1.51
C ILE A 270 -0.76 -8.81 0.69
N LEU A 271 -1.18 -10.04 0.40
CA LEU A 271 -2.41 -10.30 -0.37
C LEU A 271 -3.66 -9.83 0.37
N THR A 272 -3.68 -9.88 1.69
CA THR A 272 -4.81 -9.43 2.54
C THR A 272 -5.04 -7.92 2.47
N ILE A 273 -4.08 -7.12 1.97
CA ILE A 273 -4.29 -5.69 1.73
C ILE A 273 -5.45 -5.44 0.76
N ILE A 274 -5.64 -6.30 -0.26
CA ILE A 274 -6.72 -6.15 -1.23
C ILE A 274 -8.10 -6.31 -0.58
N PRO A 275 -8.44 -7.39 0.15
CA PRO A 275 -9.74 -7.50 0.82
C PRO A 275 -9.92 -6.46 1.94
N LEU A 276 -8.87 -6.03 2.63
CA LEU A 276 -8.94 -4.91 3.56
C LEU A 276 -9.34 -3.62 2.83
N ALA A 277 -8.70 -3.28 1.72
CA ALA A 277 -9.04 -2.11 0.91
C ALA A 277 -10.48 -2.22 0.34
N ALA A 278 -10.86 -3.40 -0.14
CA ALA A 278 -12.21 -3.69 -0.62
C ALA A 278 -13.30 -3.40 0.43
N SER A 279 -13.00 -3.67 1.71
CA SER A 279 -13.91 -3.35 2.82
C SER A 279 -14.18 -1.86 2.95
N PHE A 280 -13.16 -1.01 2.78
CA PHE A 280 -13.30 0.44 2.82
C PHE A 280 -14.01 0.99 1.58
N ALA A 281 -13.78 0.40 0.41
CA ALA A 281 -14.54 0.73 -0.79
C ALA A 281 -16.03 0.37 -0.62
N ALA A 282 -16.33 -0.81 -0.04
CA ALA A 282 -17.69 -1.21 0.29
C ALA A 282 -18.35 -0.28 1.32
N LEU A 283 -17.60 0.16 2.31
CA LEU A 283 -18.07 1.09 3.35
C LEU A 283 -18.49 2.43 2.75
N GLY A 284 -17.66 3.04 1.92
CA GLY A 284 -17.88 4.40 1.39
C GLY A 284 -18.73 4.44 0.12
N ALA A 285 -18.51 3.52 -0.82
CA ALA A 285 -19.13 3.57 -2.17
C ALA A 285 -20.08 2.39 -2.44
N GLY A 286 -20.28 1.51 -1.46
CA GLY A 286 -21.23 0.41 -1.54
C GLY A 286 -20.63 -0.93 -2.00
N PRO A 287 -21.43 -2.03 -1.87
CA PRO A 287 -20.93 -3.40 -2.07
C PRO A 287 -20.37 -3.67 -3.46
N THR A 288 -20.94 -3.04 -4.48
CA THR A 288 -20.49 -3.21 -5.89
C THR A 288 -19.03 -2.81 -6.04
N TRP A 289 -18.63 -1.66 -5.47
CA TRP A 289 -17.24 -1.20 -5.50
C TRP A 289 -16.34 -2.05 -4.61
N GLY A 290 -16.85 -2.50 -3.46
CA GLY A 290 -16.13 -3.47 -2.63
C GLY A 290 -15.79 -4.74 -3.41
N ILE A 291 -16.76 -5.33 -4.13
CA ILE A 291 -16.53 -6.50 -4.97
C ILE A 291 -15.55 -6.20 -6.11
N ALA A 292 -15.68 -5.06 -6.78
CA ALA A 292 -14.78 -4.66 -7.85
C ALA A 292 -13.31 -4.57 -7.38
N ILE A 293 -13.06 -3.97 -6.22
CA ILE A 293 -11.72 -3.93 -5.61
C ILE A 293 -11.27 -5.33 -5.17
N PHE A 294 -12.15 -6.14 -4.58
CA PHE A 294 -11.81 -7.51 -4.16
C PHE A 294 -11.39 -8.39 -5.34
N LEU A 295 -12.01 -8.23 -6.50
CA LEU A 295 -11.67 -8.97 -7.73
C LEU A 295 -10.24 -8.70 -8.21
N LEU A 296 -9.55 -7.63 -7.76
CA LEU A 296 -8.13 -7.42 -8.03
C LEU A 296 -7.23 -8.51 -7.41
N ALA A 297 -7.75 -9.28 -6.45
CA ALA A 297 -7.05 -10.45 -5.93
C ALA A 297 -6.85 -11.55 -7.00
N VAL A 298 -7.76 -11.67 -7.96
CA VAL A 298 -7.70 -12.70 -9.02
C VAL A 298 -6.45 -12.52 -9.90
N PRO A 299 -6.24 -11.36 -10.59
CA PRO A 299 -5.03 -11.14 -11.37
C PRO A 299 -3.77 -11.16 -10.49
N THR A 300 -3.83 -10.70 -9.24
CA THR A 300 -2.70 -10.77 -8.30
C THR A 300 -2.25 -12.22 -8.08
N ILE A 301 -3.18 -13.11 -7.76
CA ILE A 301 -2.89 -14.53 -7.52
C ILE A 301 -2.39 -15.18 -8.82
N TYR A 302 -3.08 -14.99 -9.94
CA TYR A 302 -2.69 -15.56 -11.24
C TYR A 302 -1.28 -15.15 -11.65
N LEU A 303 -0.97 -13.85 -11.59
CA LEU A 303 0.35 -13.33 -11.95
C LEU A 303 1.43 -13.74 -10.95
N SER A 304 1.11 -13.87 -9.66
CA SER A 304 2.07 -14.33 -8.66
C SER A 304 2.50 -15.79 -8.85
N LEU A 305 1.65 -16.62 -9.49
CA LEU A 305 1.97 -17.99 -9.87
C LEU A 305 2.88 -18.03 -11.11
N ARG A 306 2.67 -17.09 -12.05
CA ARG A 306 3.42 -17.01 -13.31
C ARG A 306 4.77 -16.29 -13.16
N PHE A 307 4.80 -15.21 -12.41
CA PHE A 307 6.01 -14.49 -12.07
C PHE A 307 6.41 -14.92 -10.66
N ARG A 308 7.35 -15.88 -10.55
CA ARG A 308 7.96 -16.19 -9.26
C ARG A 308 8.65 -14.90 -8.77
N VAL A 309 7.94 -14.14 -7.96
CA VAL A 309 8.51 -13.00 -7.24
C VAL A 309 9.25 -13.58 -6.05
N THR A 310 10.53 -13.82 -6.26
CA THR A 310 11.48 -14.20 -5.21
C THR A 310 12.02 -12.93 -4.54
#